data_fc0a149667f52dcea51d4166dec923e1
#
_entry.id   fc0a149667f52dcea51d4166dec923e1
#
_cell.length_a   1.000
_cell.length_b   1.000
_cell.length_c   1.000
_cell.angle_alpha   90.00
_cell.angle_beta   90.00
_cell.angle_gamma   90.00
#
_symmetry.space_group_name_H-M   'P 1'
#
loop_
_entity.id
_entity.type
_entity.pdbx_description
1 polymer ?
#
loop_
_entity_poly.entity_id
_entity_poly.type
_entity_poly.pdbx_seq_one_letter_code
_entity_poly.pdbx_strand_id
1 'polypeptide(L)'
;WYKIGEGSESVLESRWYEGEPIWVTAEKQGKVSATYFWPGSEAEINGKRPTYWYVFDASTSNETIIDQLLAWLDLPEGERPVFMTAYFNDANYWGHTLGPEAEGMDTVIQGLDLDLGRLIAGLTARDLLDKVNIIVTADHGMVEIDRDRMIFLDDYIDLEDVTMAGWSPVAGIIPNEGLEDSIYNSLVNVHPQLSVYKKEETPEHLHYRNHRRITPIIGIADEGWSISTRDYYNSNPEAYIGGTHGYDPDFLSMHGIFLAYGPAFKDGLIVPSF
;
A
#
# COMPACT_ATOMS: atom_id res chain seq x y z
N TRP A 1 1.12 -8.95 -15.95
CA TRP A 1 1.42 -8.70 -14.54
C TRP A 1 0.56 -7.55 -14.03
N TYR A 2 0.18 -7.61 -12.76
CA TYR A 2 -0.43 -6.46 -12.08
C TYR A 2 0.63 -5.39 -11.86
N LYS A 3 0.30 -4.16 -12.20
CA LYS A 3 1.16 -2.99 -11.96
C LYS A 3 0.32 -1.91 -11.30
N ILE A 4 0.86 -1.31 -10.25
CA ILE A 4 0.33 -0.11 -9.61
C ILE A 4 1.08 1.08 -10.21
N GLY A 5 0.42 2.20 -10.33
CA GLY A 5 0.97 3.47 -10.77
C GLY A 5 0.08 4.18 -11.79
N GLU A 6 0.36 5.46 -11.99
CA GLU A 6 -0.40 6.31 -12.89
C GLU A 6 -0.35 5.75 -14.33
N GLY A 7 -1.52 5.70 -14.97
CA GLY A 7 -1.67 5.15 -16.33
C GLY A 7 -1.63 3.63 -16.44
N SER A 8 -1.58 2.88 -15.32
CA SER A 8 -1.64 1.43 -15.36
C SER A 8 -3.08 0.93 -15.56
N GLU A 9 -3.36 0.30 -16.73
CA GLU A 9 -4.69 -0.30 -16.97
C GLU A 9 -4.98 -1.50 -16.07
N SER A 10 -3.95 -2.15 -15.49
CA SER A 10 -4.15 -3.34 -14.66
C SER A 10 -4.95 -3.07 -13.39
N VAL A 11 -4.91 -1.87 -12.83
CA VAL A 11 -5.72 -1.49 -11.66
C VAL A 11 -7.22 -1.48 -11.95
N LEU A 12 -7.62 -1.34 -13.21
CA LEU A 12 -9.03 -1.35 -13.65
C LEU A 12 -9.57 -2.76 -13.89
N GLU A 13 -8.70 -3.78 -13.94
CA GLU A 13 -9.07 -5.14 -14.31
C GLU A 13 -9.54 -5.94 -13.09
N SER A 14 -10.82 -6.30 -13.04
CA SER A 14 -11.44 -7.09 -11.97
C SER A 14 -10.74 -8.43 -11.68
N ARG A 15 -10.09 -9.03 -12.67
CA ARG A 15 -9.38 -10.32 -12.53
C ARG A 15 -8.26 -10.32 -11.48
N TRP A 16 -7.79 -9.15 -11.06
CA TRP A 16 -6.74 -9.02 -10.05
C TRP A 16 -7.26 -9.02 -8.62
N TYR A 17 -8.56 -8.80 -8.43
CA TYR A 17 -9.22 -8.65 -7.13
C TYR A 17 -10.11 -9.86 -6.87
N GLU A 18 -9.77 -10.68 -5.89
CA GLU A 18 -10.51 -11.92 -5.57
C GLU A 18 -11.38 -11.78 -4.31
N GLY A 19 -11.03 -10.85 -3.41
CA GLY A 19 -11.81 -10.53 -2.23
C GLY A 19 -13.00 -9.62 -2.54
N GLU A 20 -13.95 -9.53 -1.61
CA GLU A 20 -15.04 -8.55 -1.66
C GLU A 20 -14.67 -7.32 -0.84
N PRO A 21 -14.42 -6.15 -1.45
CA PRO A 21 -14.13 -4.94 -0.71
C PRO A 21 -15.38 -4.37 -0.03
N ILE A 22 -15.18 -3.60 1.04
CA ILE A 22 -16.27 -3.09 1.88
C ILE A 22 -17.26 -2.20 1.12
N TRP A 23 -16.82 -1.43 0.12
CA TRP A 23 -17.72 -0.63 -0.73
C TRP A 23 -18.65 -1.52 -1.57
N VAL A 24 -18.15 -2.66 -2.06
CA VAL A 24 -18.99 -3.63 -2.78
C VAL A 24 -20.02 -4.26 -1.83
N THR A 25 -19.62 -4.56 -0.60
CA THR A 25 -20.55 -5.05 0.43
C THR A 25 -21.66 -4.03 0.71
N ALA A 26 -21.30 -2.73 0.81
CA ALA A 26 -22.30 -1.67 0.98
C ALA A 26 -23.28 -1.61 -0.20
N GLU A 27 -22.78 -1.62 -1.44
CA GLU A 27 -23.61 -1.59 -2.67
C GLU A 27 -24.52 -2.83 -2.79
N LYS A 28 -24.02 -4.02 -2.42
CA LYS A 28 -24.84 -5.24 -2.40
C LYS A 28 -25.99 -5.18 -1.38
N GLN A 29 -25.82 -4.42 -0.31
CA GLN A 29 -26.85 -4.16 0.69
C GLN A 29 -27.80 -3.00 0.30
N GLY A 30 -27.70 -2.48 -0.92
CA GLY A 30 -28.50 -1.35 -1.40
C GLY A 30 -28.13 -0.01 -0.74
N LYS A 31 -26.89 0.12 -0.28
CA LYS A 31 -26.33 1.34 0.29
C LYS A 31 -25.42 2.02 -0.72
N VAL A 32 -25.50 3.34 -0.80
CA VAL A 32 -24.63 4.15 -1.66
C VAL A 32 -23.23 4.22 -1.03
N SER A 33 -22.20 3.92 -1.82
CA SER A 33 -20.80 4.09 -1.42
C SER A 33 -20.06 5.07 -2.33
N ALA A 34 -19.01 5.70 -1.79
CA ALA A 34 -18.16 6.61 -2.53
C ALA A 34 -16.69 6.36 -2.20
N THR A 35 -15.86 6.41 -3.21
CA THR A 35 -14.41 6.23 -3.05
C THR A 35 -13.66 7.31 -3.82
N TYR A 36 -12.72 7.97 -3.15
CA TYR A 36 -11.84 8.91 -3.78
C TYR A 36 -10.42 8.35 -3.75
N PHE A 37 -9.95 7.85 -4.91
CA PHE A 37 -8.61 7.28 -5.10
C PHE A 37 -8.24 6.07 -4.24
N TRP A 38 -9.22 5.42 -3.60
CA TRP A 38 -8.89 4.25 -2.78
C TRP A 38 -8.40 3.10 -3.65
N PRO A 39 -7.24 2.47 -3.33
CA PRO A 39 -6.67 1.40 -4.14
C PRO A 39 -7.67 0.28 -4.44
N GLY A 40 -7.81 -0.06 -5.73
CA GLY A 40 -8.73 -1.10 -6.20
C GLY A 40 -10.17 -0.67 -6.41
N SER A 41 -10.57 0.53 -6.00
CA SER A 41 -11.97 1.00 -6.16
C SER A 41 -12.34 1.38 -7.61
N GLU A 42 -11.35 1.50 -8.47
CA GLU A 42 -11.51 1.77 -9.90
C GLU A 42 -11.99 0.55 -10.69
N ALA A 43 -11.75 -0.66 -10.15
CA ALA A 43 -12.16 -1.90 -10.79
C ALA A 43 -13.59 -2.29 -10.45
N GLU A 44 -14.26 -2.97 -11.40
CA GLU A 44 -15.56 -3.59 -11.14
C GLU A 44 -15.37 -4.94 -10.43
N ILE A 45 -15.36 -4.95 -9.10
CA ILE A 45 -15.13 -6.15 -8.31
C ILE A 45 -16.45 -6.84 -7.99
N ASN A 46 -16.54 -8.14 -8.27
CA ASN A 46 -17.75 -8.93 -8.08
C ASN A 46 -19.01 -8.31 -8.76
N GLY A 47 -18.82 -7.68 -9.95
CA GLY A 47 -19.88 -7.07 -10.72
C GLY A 47 -20.41 -5.76 -10.11
N LYS A 48 -19.66 -5.12 -9.23
CA LYS A 48 -20.02 -3.86 -8.58
C LYS A 48 -18.84 -2.88 -8.50
N ARG A 49 -19.16 -1.62 -8.65
CA ARG A 49 -18.30 -0.47 -8.30
C ARG A 49 -18.97 0.35 -7.22
N PRO A 50 -18.24 1.23 -6.54
CA PRO A 50 -18.87 2.30 -5.77
C PRO A 50 -19.81 3.12 -6.66
N THR A 51 -20.87 3.65 -6.10
CA THR A 51 -21.78 4.56 -6.84
C THR A 51 -21.02 5.80 -7.32
N TYR A 52 -20.11 6.34 -6.49
CA TYR A 52 -19.23 7.43 -6.83
C TYR A 52 -17.77 6.98 -6.69
N TRP A 53 -16.94 7.24 -7.69
CA TRP A 53 -15.53 6.89 -7.67
C TRP A 53 -14.74 7.74 -8.66
N TYR A 54 -13.44 7.84 -8.44
CA TYR A 54 -12.50 8.55 -9.31
C TYR A 54 -11.30 7.69 -9.61
N VAL A 55 -10.78 7.80 -10.84
CA VAL A 55 -9.47 7.24 -11.23
C VAL A 55 -8.39 8.08 -10.56
N PHE A 56 -7.35 7.42 -10.04
CA PHE A 56 -6.24 8.08 -9.37
C PHE A 56 -5.56 9.11 -10.29
N ASP A 57 -5.39 10.32 -9.76
CA ASP A 57 -4.69 11.43 -10.39
C ASP A 57 -3.85 12.14 -9.30
N ALA A 58 -2.52 11.94 -9.37
CA ALA A 58 -1.57 12.49 -8.41
C ALA A 58 -1.52 14.04 -8.42
N SER A 59 -2.07 14.71 -9.45
CA SER A 59 -2.14 16.17 -9.53
C SER A 59 -3.30 16.77 -8.73
N THR A 60 -4.24 15.95 -8.27
CA THR A 60 -5.40 16.42 -7.50
C THR A 60 -4.99 16.81 -6.09
N SER A 61 -5.34 18.04 -5.67
CA SER A 61 -5.05 18.51 -4.31
C SER A 61 -5.93 17.84 -3.26
N ASN A 62 -5.40 17.67 -2.05
CA ASN A 62 -6.15 17.15 -0.90
C ASN A 62 -7.39 17.99 -0.59
N GLU A 63 -7.29 19.32 -0.77
CA GLU A 63 -8.44 20.21 -0.64
C GLU A 63 -9.59 19.83 -1.57
N THR A 64 -9.29 19.49 -2.83
CA THR A 64 -10.30 19.02 -3.80
C THR A 64 -10.93 17.70 -3.35
N ILE A 65 -10.14 16.78 -2.83
CA ILE A 65 -10.64 15.51 -2.29
C ILE A 65 -11.62 15.77 -1.15
N ILE A 66 -11.25 16.59 -0.18
CA ILE A 66 -12.08 16.90 0.99
C ILE A 66 -13.36 17.63 0.60
N ASP A 67 -13.28 18.61 -0.31
CA ASP A 67 -14.44 19.33 -0.80
C ASP A 67 -15.42 18.39 -1.48
N GLN A 68 -14.94 17.38 -2.20
CA GLN A 68 -15.79 16.37 -2.81
C GLN A 68 -16.44 15.43 -1.77
N LEU A 69 -15.70 15.02 -0.72
CA LEU A 69 -16.30 14.25 0.38
C LEU A 69 -17.46 15.02 1.03
N LEU A 70 -17.24 16.32 1.30
CA LEU A 70 -18.26 17.17 1.89
C LEU A 70 -19.44 17.41 0.94
N ALA A 71 -19.21 17.57 -0.36
CA ALA A 71 -20.25 17.68 -1.38
C ALA A 71 -21.12 16.41 -1.48
N TRP A 72 -20.54 15.22 -1.35
CA TRP A 72 -21.33 14.00 -1.30
C TRP A 72 -22.24 13.92 -0.08
N LEU A 73 -21.86 14.52 1.05
CA LEU A 73 -22.71 14.59 2.24
C LEU A 73 -23.88 15.55 2.08
N ASP A 74 -23.78 16.51 1.17
CA ASP A 74 -24.86 17.47 0.86
C ASP A 74 -25.92 16.90 -0.11
N LEU A 75 -25.69 15.70 -0.67
CA LEU A 75 -26.65 15.03 -1.56
C LEU A 75 -27.95 14.64 -0.83
N PRO A 76 -29.07 14.49 -1.55
CA PRO A 76 -30.32 13.98 -1.00
C PRO A 76 -30.15 12.60 -0.34
N GLU A 77 -31.00 12.26 0.63
CA GLU A 77 -30.91 11.04 1.42
C GLU A 77 -30.73 9.75 0.60
N GLY A 78 -31.40 9.63 -0.54
CA GLY A 78 -31.32 8.43 -1.40
C GLY A 78 -30.06 8.35 -2.28
N GLU A 79 -29.31 9.46 -2.40
CA GLU A 79 -28.11 9.59 -3.21
C GLU A 79 -26.85 9.75 -2.36
N ARG A 80 -27.02 10.11 -1.09
CA ARG A 80 -25.92 10.36 -0.14
C ARG A 80 -25.21 9.06 0.21
N PRO A 81 -23.88 8.98 0.07
CA PRO A 81 -23.11 7.83 0.51
C PRO A 81 -23.22 7.60 2.03
N VAL A 82 -23.36 6.35 2.43
CA VAL A 82 -23.27 5.92 3.84
C VAL A 82 -21.89 5.37 4.19
N PHE A 83 -21.08 5.09 3.19
CA PHE A 83 -19.70 4.66 3.31
C PHE A 83 -18.83 5.45 2.32
N MET A 84 -17.76 6.04 2.80
CA MET A 84 -16.83 6.79 1.97
C MET A 84 -15.39 6.45 2.32
N THR A 85 -14.51 6.45 1.33
CA THR A 85 -13.07 6.39 1.50
C THR A 85 -12.38 7.49 0.72
N ALA A 86 -11.24 7.95 1.22
CA ALA A 86 -10.34 8.86 0.51
C ALA A 86 -8.90 8.41 0.74
N TYR A 87 -8.07 8.54 -0.29
CA TYR A 87 -6.63 8.27 -0.22
C TYR A 87 -5.84 9.55 -0.44
N PHE A 88 -4.88 9.79 0.43
CA PHE A 88 -3.95 10.93 0.38
C PHE A 88 -2.54 10.38 0.16
N ASN A 89 -1.90 10.77 -0.93
CA ASN A 89 -0.63 10.19 -1.38
C ASN A 89 0.60 10.85 -0.76
N ASP A 90 0.45 11.97 -0.10
CA ASP A 90 1.56 12.84 0.30
C ASP A 90 2.60 12.14 1.17
N ALA A 91 2.16 11.47 2.25
CA ALA A 91 3.07 10.79 3.17
C ALA A 91 3.89 9.71 2.45
N ASN A 92 3.25 8.93 1.56
CA ASN A 92 3.92 7.91 0.77
C ASN A 92 4.91 8.51 -0.23
N TYR A 93 4.46 9.48 -1.02
CA TYR A 93 5.30 10.12 -2.05
C TYR A 93 6.55 10.80 -1.46
N TRP A 94 6.35 11.63 -0.43
CA TRP A 94 7.46 12.33 0.20
C TRP A 94 8.31 11.42 1.05
N GLY A 95 7.74 10.39 1.68
CA GLY A 95 8.48 9.36 2.38
C GLY A 95 9.45 8.62 1.46
N HIS A 96 9.02 8.25 0.26
CA HIS A 96 9.92 7.68 -0.75
C HIS A 96 11.00 8.66 -1.20
N THR A 97 10.63 9.94 -1.39
CA THR A 97 11.54 10.96 -1.96
C THR A 97 12.58 11.45 -0.96
N LEU A 98 12.15 11.72 0.26
CA LEU A 98 12.98 12.36 1.28
C LEU A 98 13.57 11.35 2.29
N GLY A 99 12.85 10.26 2.54
CA GLY A 99 13.05 9.38 3.69
C GLY A 99 12.12 9.75 4.84
N PRO A 100 11.65 8.75 5.61
CA PRO A 100 10.66 8.97 6.69
C PRO A 100 11.19 9.83 7.84
N GLU A 101 12.50 9.85 8.07
CA GLU A 101 13.17 10.62 9.14
C GLU A 101 13.62 12.02 8.70
N ALA A 102 13.35 12.41 7.44
CA ALA A 102 13.77 13.70 6.91
C ALA A 102 13.01 14.86 7.55
N GLU A 103 13.69 15.97 7.86
CA GLU A 103 13.10 17.18 8.43
C GLU A 103 11.88 17.69 7.64
N GLY A 104 11.87 17.51 6.30
CA GLY A 104 10.74 17.88 5.44
C GLY A 104 9.45 17.10 5.69
N MET A 105 9.52 15.88 6.29
CA MET A 105 8.34 15.07 6.57
C MET A 105 7.43 15.68 7.62
N ASP A 106 7.96 16.42 8.58
CA ASP A 106 7.12 17.15 9.56
C ASP A 106 6.16 18.11 8.87
N THR A 107 6.61 18.81 7.82
CA THR A 107 5.78 19.72 7.05
C THR A 107 4.68 18.96 6.27
N VAL A 108 4.99 17.80 5.72
CA VAL A 108 4.02 16.94 5.01
C VAL A 108 2.93 16.46 5.98
N ILE A 109 3.31 15.96 7.15
CA ILE A 109 2.36 15.48 8.17
C ILE A 109 1.50 16.63 8.70
N GLN A 110 2.08 17.81 8.94
CA GLN A 110 1.30 19.01 9.34
C GLN A 110 0.31 19.42 8.26
N GLY A 111 0.67 19.29 6.98
CA GLY A 111 -0.25 19.53 5.86
C GLY A 111 -1.46 18.58 5.91
N LEU A 112 -1.23 17.28 6.08
CA LEU A 112 -2.30 16.29 6.21
C LEU A 112 -3.18 16.51 7.46
N ASP A 113 -2.60 16.98 8.57
CA ASP A 113 -3.35 17.35 9.77
C ASP A 113 -4.28 18.56 9.52
N LEU A 114 -3.80 19.56 8.78
CA LEU A 114 -4.62 20.70 8.35
C LEU A 114 -5.76 20.26 7.43
N ASP A 115 -5.51 19.32 6.53
CA ASP A 115 -6.53 18.76 5.63
C ASP A 115 -7.61 18.00 6.45
N LEU A 116 -7.20 17.19 7.42
CA LEU A 116 -8.13 16.56 8.36
C LEU A 116 -8.93 17.60 9.15
N GLY A 117 -8.27 18.67 9.60
CA GLY A 117 -8.92 19.81 10.26
C GLY A 117 -10.01 20.45 9.37
N ARG A 118 -9.77 20.60 8.06
CA ARG A 118 -10.75 21.08 7.08
C ARG A 118 -11.97 20.15 6.99
N LEU A 119 -11.74 18.83 6.96
CA LEU A 119 -12.83 17.84 6.96
C LEU A 119 -13.69 17.97 8.23
N ILE A 120 -13.05 18.02 9.40
CA ILE A 120 -13.73 18.15 10.70
C ILE A 120 -14.55 19.44 10.76
N ALA A 121 -13.99 20.57 10.31
CA ALA A 121 -14.72 21.84 10.25
C ALA A 121 -15.93 21.76 9.30
N GLY A 122 -15.78 21.11 8.15
CA GLY A 122 -16.86 20.89 7.18
C GLY A 122 -17.99 20.01 7.71
N LEU A 123 -17.65 18.96 8.47
CA LEU A 123 -18.62 18.10 9.16
C LEU A 123 -19.33 18.84 10.29
N THR A 124 -18.60 19.64 11.05
CA THR A 124 -19.19 20.47 12.14
C THR A 124 -20.20 21.47 11.59
N ALA A 125 -19.85 22.17 10.50
CA ALA A 125 -20.74 23.13 9.83
C ALA A 125 -22.04 22.50 9.31
N ARG A 126 -22.08 21.18 9.15
CA ARG A 126 -23.24 20.39 8.71
C ARG A 126 -23.96 19.66 9.84
N ASP A 127 -23.58 19.89 11.08
CA ASP A 127 -24.06 19.11 12.26
C ASP A 127 -23.90 17.60 12.08
N LEU A 128 -22.84 17.14 11.43
CA LEU A 128 -22.55 15.73 11.12
C LEU A 128 -21.42 15.14 11.93
N LEU A 129 -20.57 15.93 12.57
CA LEU A 129 -19.36 15.44 13.24
C LEU A 129 -19.67 14.33 14.26
N ASP A 130 -20.72 14.49 15.06
CA ASP A 130 -21.14 13.51 16.07
C ASP A 130 -22.04 12.38 15.50
N LYS A 131 -22.26 12.37 14.20
CA LYS A 131 -23.14 11.41 13.51
C LYS A 131 -22.38 10.47 12.57
N VAL A 132 -21.14 10.78 12.27
CA VAL A 132 -20.26 9.99 11.40
C VAL A 132 -19.14 9.34 12.19
N ASN A 133 -18.71 8.19 11.74
CA ASN A 133 -17.47 7.59 12.22
C ASN A 133 -16.36 7.94 11.25
N ILE A 134 -15.25 8.44 11.76
CA ILE A 134 -14.05 8.77 11.00
C ILE A 134 -12.96 7.79 11.41
N ILE A 135 -12.32 7.15 10.45
CA ILE A 135 -11.14 6.31 10.65
C ILE A 135 -10.02 6.90 9.80
N VAL A 136 -8.91 7.24 10.43
CA VAL A 136 -7.67 7.62 9.76
C VAL A 136 -6.70 6.46 9.94
N THR A 137 -6.20 5.94 8.85
CA THR A 137 -5.28 4.79 8.86
C THR A 137 -4.26 4.92 7.75
N ALA A 138 -3.15 4.20 7.88
CA ALA A 138 -2.19 3.96 6.81
C ALA A 138 -2.20 2.47 6.47
N ASP A 139 -1.87 2.15 5.23
CA ASP A 139 -1.74 0.78 4.72
C ASP A 139 -0.41 0.14 5.12
N HIS A 140 0.61 0.95 5.36
CA HIS A 140 1.95 0.55 5.83
C HIS A 140 2.66 1.74 6.48
N GLY A 141 3.78 1.46 7.12
CA GLY A 141 4.78 2.43 7.53
C GLY A 141 5.85 2.60 6.46
N MET A 142 7.05 3.05 6.84
CA MET A 142 8.17 3.27 5.91
C MET A 142 9.50 3.27 6.66
N VAL A 143 10.57 2.83 6.01
CA VAL A 143 11.93 2.85 6.55
C VAL A 143 12.89 3.49 5.56
N GLU A 144 13.94 4.13 6.06
CA GLU A 144 15.01 4.70 5.26
C GLU A 144 15.85 3.61 4.59
N ILE A 145 16.14 3.79 3.30
CA ILE A 145 17.06 2.96 2.53
C ILE A 145 18.36 3.70 2.23
N ASP A 146 19.41 2.94 1.97
CA ASP A 146 20.74 3.48 1.71
C ASP A 146 21.45 2.70 0.61
N ARG A 147 22.26 3.40 -0.17
CA ARG A 147 23.07 2.82 -1.25
C ARG A 147 24.10 1.80 -0.78
N ASP A 148 24.48 1.83 0.48
CA ASP A 148 25.42 0.88 1.07
C ASP A 148 24.72 -0.41 1.57
N ARG A 149 23.39 -0.43 1.58
CA ARG A 149 22.54 -1.58 2.01
C ARG A 149 21.92 -2.29 0.82
N MET A 150 22.76 -2.92 -0.01
CA MET A 150 22.35 -3.54 -1.26
C MET A 150 22.61 -5.04 -1.30
N ILE A 151 21.67 -5.77 -1.89
CA ILE A 151 21.76 -7.20 -2.20
C ILE A 151 21.64 -7.35 -3.72
N PHE A 152 22.71 -7.80 -4.37
CA PHE A 152 22.72 -7.98 -5.81
C PHE A 152 22.49 -9.45 -6.17
N LEU A 153 21.32 -9.78 -6.74
CA LEU A 153 20.98 -11.17 -7.07
C LEU A 153 21.85 -11.74 -8.19
N ASP A 154 22.31 -10.90 -9.11
CA ASP A 154 23.22 -11.27 -10.19
C ASP A 154 24.64 -11.65 -9.73
N ASP A 155 24.97 -11.46 -8.45
CA ASP A 155 26.17 -12.04 -7.85
C ASP A 155 26.04 -13.54 -7.55
N TYR A 156 24.81 -14.06 -7.49
CA TYR A 156 24.51 -15.43 -7.01
C TYR A 156 23.82 -16.32 -8.04
N ILE A 157 23.08 -15.74 -8.96
CA ILE A 157 22.31 -16.46 -9.99
C ILE A 157 22.43 -15.79 -11.36
N ASP A 158 22.30 -16.59 -12.42
CA ASP A 158 22.10 -16.03 -13.76
C ASP A 158 20.65 -15.59 -13.91
N LEU A 159 20.44 -14.32 -14.24
CA LEU A 159 19.10 -13.76 -14.43
C LEU A 159 18.40 -14.29 -15.69
N GLU A 160 19.12 -14.90 -16.64
CA GLU A 160 18.52 -15.58 -17.78
C GLU A 160 17.79 -16.88 -17.36
N ASP A 161 18.11 -17.43 -16.19
CA ASP A 161 17.52 -18.65 -15.64
C ASP A 161 16.22 -18.38 -14.85
N VAL A 162 15.81 -17.12 -14.69
CA VAL A 162 14.65 -16.75 -13.90
C VAL A 162 13.78 -15.66 -14.55
N THR A 163 12.52 -15.61 -14.16
CA THR A 163 11.65 -14.45 -14.39
C THR A 163 11.37 -13.78 -13.06
N MET A 164 11.66 -12.48 -12.95
CA MET A 164 11.39 -11.71 -11.74
C MET A 164 9.97 -11.15 -11.77
N ALA A 165 9.19 -11.42 -10.73
CA ALA A 165 7.83 -10.88 -10.55
C ALA A 165 7.79 -9.67 -9.59
N GLY A 166 8.86 -9.42 -8.90
CA GLY A 166 9.10 -8.28 -8.01
C GLY A 166 10.57 -8.24 -7.64
N TRP A 167 11.04 -7.10 -7.12
CA TRP A 167 12.44 -6.92 -6.76
C TRP A 167 12.63 -6.62 -5.29
N SER A 168 12.42 -5.42 -4.84
CA SER A 168 12.73 -4.96 -3.48
C SER A 168 11.49 -4.42 -2.78
N PRO A 169 11.35 -4.64 -1.47
CA PRO A 169 12.18 -5.47 -0.59
C PRO A 169 11.85 -6.96 -0.65
N VAL A 170 10.81 -7.37 -1.39
CA VAL A 170 10.38 -8.77 -1.56
C VAL A 170 10.55 -9.18 -3.02
N ALA A 171 11.58 -9.97 -3.29
CA ALA A 171 11.87 -10.49 -4.62
C ALA A 171 11.02 -11.74 -4.92
N GLY A 172 10.15 -11.65 -5.93
CA GLY A 172 9.41 -12.79 -6.45
C GLY A 172 10.18 -13.45 -7.58
N ILE A 173 10.64 -14.68 -7.42
CA ILE A 173 11.52 -15.38 -8.36
C ILE A 173 10.80 -16.59 -8.95
N ILE A 174 10.74 -16.67 -10.27
CA ILE A 174 10.17 -17.78 -11.03
C ILE A 174 11.30 -18.41 -11.84
N PRO A 175 11.88 -19.53 -11.38
CA PRO A 175 12.92 -20.25 -12.11
C PRO A 175 12.40 -20.83 -13.41
N ASN A 176 13.27 -20.94 -14.41
CA ASN A 176 13.01 -21.72 -15.62
C ASN A 176 12.78 -23.19 -15.27
N GLU A 177 12.10 -23.91 -16.14
CA GLU A 177 11.72 -25.30 -15.91
C GLU A 177 12.93 -26.18 -15.52
N GLY A 178 12.82 -26.87 -14.38
CA GLY A 178 13.84 -27.77 -13.85
C GLY A 178 14.93 -27.07 -13.03
N LEU A 179 14.94 -25.75 -12.90
CA LEU A 179 15.99 -25.00 -12.17
C LEU A 179 15.60 -24.59 -10.75
N GLU A 180 14.39 -24.91 -10.27
CA GLU A 180 13.91 -24.41 -9.00
C GLU A 180 14.84 -24.74 -7.82
N ASP A 181 15.25 -26.00 -7.67
CA ASP A 181 16.16 -26.40 -6.60
C ASP A 181 17.56 -25.79 -6.75
N SER A 182 18.06 -25.63 -7.98
CA SER A 182 19.35 -25.02 -8.25
C SER A 182 19.36 -23.53 -7.86
N ILE A 183 18.35 -22.78 -8.29
CA ILE A 183 18.22 -21.36 -7.98
C ILE A 183 18.01 -21.15 -6.47
N TYR A 184 17.14 -21.94 -5.83
CA TYR A 184 16.94 -21.87 -4.39
C TYR A 184 18.25 -22.09 -3.61
N ASN A 185 18.99 -23.17 -3.94
CA ASN A 185 20.24 -23.50 -3.29
C ASN A 185 21.34 -22.47 -3.51
N SER A 186 21.30 -21.74 -4.62
CA SER A 186 22.22 -20.65 -4.93
C SER A 186 21.93 -19.37 -4.15
N LEU A 187 20.70 -19.21 -3.66
CA LEU A 187 20.26 -17.98 -2.97
C LEU A 187 20.13 -18.16 -1.45
N VAL A 188 19.88 -19.37 -0.97
CA VAL A 188 19.68 -19.60 0.46
C VAL A 188 20.98 -19.41 1.25
N ASN A 189 20.95 -18.57 2.29
CA ASN A 189 22.07 -18.26 3.17
C ASN A 189 23.31 -17.62 2.50
N VAL A 190 23.17 -17.02 1.30
CA VAL A 190 24.30 -16.37 0.61
C VAL A 190 24.56 -14.95 1.09
N HIS A 191 23.56 -14.30 1.64
CA HIS A 191 23.67 -12.94 2.16
C HIS A 191 23.01 -12.85 3.55
N PRO A 192 23.68 -12.27 4.57
CA PRO A 192 23.17 -12.26 5.93
C PRO A 192 21.87 -11.46 6.11
N GLN A 193 21.57 -10.52 5.22
CA GLN A 193 20.35 -9.71 5.21
C GLN A 193 19.35 -10.12 4.12
N LEU A 194 19.45 -11.34 3.59
CA LEU A 194 18.50 -11.92 2.65
C LEU A 194 17.97 -13.24 3.20
N SER A 195 16.70 -13.27 3.51
CA SER A 195 15.98 -14.51 3.80
C SER A 195 15.33 -15.05 2.53
N VAL A 196 15.62 -16.31 2.20
CA VAL A 196 15.08 -16.95 0.99
C VAL A 196 14.26 -18.18 1.37
N TYR A 197 13.06 -18.25 0.81
CA TYR A 197 12.10 -19.32 1.08
C TYR A 197 11.57 -19.93 -0.21
N LYS A 198 11.32 -21.24 -0.22
CA LYS A 198 10.32 -21.79 -1.13
C LYS A 198 8.95 -21.31 -0.67
N LYS A 199 8.02 -21.13 -1.59
CA LYS A 199 6.69 -20.60 -1.33
C LYS A 199 6.00 -21.23 -0.10
N GLU A 200 6.05 -22.56 -0.01
CA GLU A 200 5.40 -23.34 1.05
C GLU A 200 6.09 -23.19 2.41
N GLU A 201 7.34 -22.74 2.42
CA GLU A 201 8.19 -22.58 3.60
C GLU A 201 8.17 -21.14 4.13
N THR A 202 7.50 -20.20 3.43
CA THR A 202 7.36 -18.82 3.89
C THR A 202 6.77 -18.77 5.30
N PRO A 203 7.34 -17.99 6.23
CA PRO A 203 6.87 -17.90 7.60
C PRO A 203 5.37 -17.62 7.71
N GLU A 204 4.71 -18.26 8.70
CA GLU A 204 3.25 -18.22 8.81
C GLU A 204 2.71 -16.82 9.10
N HIS A 205 3.44 -16.03 9.91
CA HIS A 205 3.05 -14.66 10.26
C HIS A 205 2.97 -13.73 9.05
N LEU A 206 3.70 -14.02 7.97
CA LEU A 206 3.63 -13.24 6.73
C LEU A 206 2.35 -13.50 5.93
N HIS A 207 1.60 -14.56 6.23
CA HIS A 207 0.39 -14.97 5.47
C HIS A 207 0.60 -15.03 3.94
N TYR A 208 1.83 -15.29 3.49
CA TYR A 208 2.27 -15.17 2.10
C TYR A 208 2.76 -16.50 1.52
N ARG A 209 1.89 -17.55 1.51
CA ARG A 209 2.24 -18.88 0.99
C ARG A 209 1.12 -19.64 0.27
N ASN A 210 -0.15 -19.23 0.44
CA ASN A 210 -1.29 -20.05 0.01
C ASN A 210 -1.95 -19.59 -1.30
N HIS A 211 -1.44 -18.55 -1.96
CA HIS A 211 -2.06 -18.03 -3.17
C HIS A 211 -1.33 -18.48 -4.44
N ARG A 212 -2.08 -18.76 -5.51
CA ARG A 212 -1.54 -19.24 -6.81
C ARG A 212 -0.60 -18.24 -7.52
N ARG A 213 -0.68 -16.94 -7.17
CA ARG A 213 0.15 -15.89 -7.77
C ARG A 213 1.47 -15.68 -7.04
N ILE A 214 1.65 -16.28 -5.89
CA ILE A 214 2.92 -16.23 -5.17
C ILE A 214 3.92 -17.08 -5.94
N THR A 215 5.10 -16.54 -6.16
CA THR A 215 6.18 -17.17 -6.93
C THR A 215 6.77 -18.39 -6.20
N PRO A 216 7.37 -19.36 -6.91
CA PRO A 216 7.97 -20.54 -6.30
C PRO A 216 9.06 -20.22 -5.27
N ILE A 217 9.87 -19.18 -5.52
CA ILE A 217 10.92 -18.72 -4.60
C ILE A 217 10.66 -17.27 -4.25
N ILE A 218 10.86 -16.94 -2.98
CA ILE A 218 10.68 -15.61 -2.41
C ILE A 218 11.96 -15.22 -1.68
N GLY A 219 12.54 -14.08 -2.07
CA GLY A 219 13.63 -13.42 -1.34
C GLY A 219 13.09 -12.23 -0.56
N ILE A 220 13.36 -12.16 0.74
CA ILE A 220 12.94 -11.06 1.61
C ILE A 220 14.18 -10.39 2.17
N ALA A 221 14.35 -9.10 1.90
CA ALA A 221 15.42 -8.31 2.48
C ALA A 221 15.11 -7.95 3.93
N ASP A 222 16.15 -7.86 4.75
CA ASP A 222 16.05 -7.25 6.07
C ASP A 222 15.72 -5.76 5.95
N GLU A 223 15.18 -5.20 7.02
CA GLU A 223 14.74 -3.81 7.10
C GLU A 223 15.82 -2.82 6.61
N GLY A 224 15.43 -1.95 5.69
CA GLY A 224 16.29 -0.93 5.09
C GLY A 224 17.27 -1.45 4.02
N TRP A 225 17.29 -2.76 3.72
CA TRP A 225 18.10 -3.34 2.64
C TRP A 225 17.29 -3.41 1.34
N SER A 226 17.96 -3.22 0.22
CA SER A 226 17.33 -3.26 -1.11
C SER A 226 17.90 -4.39 -1.96
N ILE A 227 17.01 -5.09 -2.66
CA ILE A 227 17.37 -6.16 -3.62
C ILE A 227 17.38 -5.57 -5.02
N SER A 228 18.46 -5.81 -5.78
CA SER A 228 18.63 -5.28 -7.14
C SER A 228 19.56 -6.16 -7.98
N THR A 229 19.95 -5.59 -9.13
CA THR A 229 21.09 -6.02 -9.93
C THR A 229 22.15 -4.92 -9.98
N ARG A 230 23.40 -5.30 -10.25
CA ARG A 230 24.51 -4.34 -10.39
C ARG A 230 24.27 -3.37 -11.54
N ASP A 231 23.77 -3.86 -12.66
CA ASP A 231 23.50 -3.01 -13.82
C ASP A 231 22.39 -1.98 -13.56
N TYR A 232 21.30 -2.38 -12.92
CA TYR A 232 20.23 -1.44 -12.57
C TYR A 232 20.70 -0.42 -11.51
N TYR A 233 21.41 -0.87 -10.47
CA TYR A 233 21.98 0.00 -9.45
C TYR A 233 22.93 1.04 -10.06
N ASN A 234 23.85 0.63 -10.91
CA ASN A 234 24.82 1.55 -11.56
C ASN A 234 24.12 2.57 -12.48
N SER A 235 23.02 2.18 -13.10
CA SER A 235 22.24 3.05 -14.00
C SER A 235 21.26 3.97 -13.25
N ASN A 236 20.83 3.59 -12.04
CA ASN A 236 19.78 4.27 -11.28
C ASN A 236 20.16 4.41 -9.78
N PRO A 237 21.31 4.99 -9.42
CA PRO A 237 21.74 5.03 -8.03
C PRO A 237 20.80 5.84 -7.13
N GLU A 238 20.06 6.81 -7.69
CA GLU A 238 19.09 7.63 -6.95
C GLU A 238 17.84 6.84 -6.52
N ALA A 239 17.60 5.65 -7.10
CA ALA A 239 16.49 4.79 -6.69
C ALA A 239 16.69 4.16 -5.30
N TYR A 240 17.86 4.30 -4.70
CA TYR A 240 18.25 3.69 -3.42
C TYR A 240 18.59 4.72 -2.34
N ILE A 241 17.88 5.85 -2.36
CA ILE A 241 17.87 6.87 -1.30
C ILE A 241 16.43 7.22 -0.96
N GLY A 242 16.22 7.85 0.21
CA GLY A 242 14.87 8.16 0.71
C GLY A 242 14.30 6.99 1.49
N GLY A 243 13.04 6.66 1.30
CA GLY A 243 12.37 5.59 2.03
C GLY A 243 11.75 4.52 1.14
N THR A 244 11.53 3.34 1.73
CA THR A 244 10.70 2.30 1.11
C THR A 244 9.94 1.50 2.17
N HIS A 245 9.03 0.64 1.73
CA HIS A 245 8.16 -0.18 2.57
C HIS A 245 7.97 -1.57 1.97
N GLY A 246 7.21 -2.43 2.66
CA GLY A 246 6.93 -3.80 2.19
C GLY A 246 7.87 -4.84 2.79
N TYR A 247 8.60 -4.51 3.87
CA TYR A 247 9.37 -5.43 4.69
C TYR A 247 8.45 -6.28 5.57
N ASP A 248 9.04 -7.12 6.41
CA ASP A 248 8.31 -7.94 7.37
C ASP A 248 7.39 -7.04 8.24
N PRO A 249 6.09 -7.34 8.33
CA PRO A 249 5.14 -6.54 9.10
C PRO A 249 5.39 -6.56 10.63
N ASP A 250 6.23 -7.46 11.14
CA ASP A 250 6.63 -7.45 12.55
C ASP A 250 7.59 -6.28 12.89
N PHE A 251 8.20 -5.62 11.89
CA PHE A 251 8.97 -4.41 12.11
C PHE A 251 8.07 -3.22 12.45
N LEU A 252 8.38 -2.52 13.54
CA LEU A 252 7.58 -1.37 13.99
C LEU A 252 7.51 -0.27 12.93
N SER A 253 8.56 -0.09 12.13
CA SER A 253 8.61 0.86 11.02
C SER A 253 7.59 0.57 9.90
N MET A 254 7.12 -0.67 9.80
CA MET A 254 6.08 -1.07 8.84
C MET A 254 4.66 -0.89 9.37
N HIS A 255 4.49 -0.58 10.66
CA HIS A 255 3.16 -0.36 11.24
C HIS A 255 2.53 0.94 10.74
N GLY A 256 1.25 0.88 10.36
CA GLY A 256 0.45 2.04 10.04
C GLY A 256 -0.20 2.67 11.27
N ILE A 257 -0.55 3.95 11.16
CA ILE A 257 -1.36 4.65 12.17
C ILE A 257 -2.81 4.15 12.13
N PHE A 258 -3.47 4.12 13.28
CA PHE A 258 -4.92 3.93 13.38
C PHE A 258 -5.51 4.92 14.38
N LEU A 259 -6.35 5.82 13.90
CA LEU A 259 -7.14 6.75 14.70
C LEU A 259 -8.61 6.57 14.36
N ALA A 260 -9.48 6.57 15.36
CA ALA A 260 -10.91 6.44 15.14
C ALA A 260 -11.69 7.43 16.04
N TYR A 261 -12.66 8.10 15.45
CA TYR A 261 -13.55 9.05 16.13
C TYR A 261 -14.99 8.82 15.66
N GLY A 262 -15.95 9.03 16.54
CA GLY A 262 -17.37 9.04 16.22
C GLY A 262 -18.21 8.14 17.13
N PRO A 263 -19.54 8.09 16.90
CA PRO A 263 -20.50 7.47 17.82
C PRO A 263 -20.31 5.96 18.05
N ALA A 264 -19.57 5.26 17.20
CA ALA A 264 -19.27 3.84 17.36
C ALA A 264 -18.00 3.58 18.19
N PHE A 265 -17.21 4.60 18.49
CA PHE A 265 -15.93 4.46 19.19
C PHE A 265 -15.99 4.98 20.62
N LYS A 266 -15.13 4.44 21.49
CA LYS A 266 -14.99 4.90 22.87
C LYS A 266 -13.95 6.02 22.93
N ASP A 267 -14.30 7.12 23.61
CA ASP A 267 -13.39 8.23 23.80
C ASP A 267 -12.19 7.84 24.67
N GLY A 268 -11.00 8.33 24.27
CA GLY A 268 -9.76 8.17 25.02
C GLY A 268 -9.25 6.73 25.15
N LEU A 269 -9.78 5.79 24.37
CA LEU A 269 -9.29 4.42 24.36
C LEU A 269 -7.98 4.33 23.55
N ILE A 270 -6.93 3.80 24.19
CA ILE A 270 -5.69 3.39 23.53
C ILE A 270 -5.70 1.88 23.41
N VAL A 271 -5.50 1.35 22.21
CA VAL A 271 -5.41 -0.08 21.94
C VAL A 271 -3.97 -0.45 21.62
N PRO A 272 -3.51 -1.69 21.94
CA PRO A 272 -2.24 -2.18 21.46
C PRO A 272 -2.26 -2.34 19.94
N SER A 273 -1.09 -2.49 19.32
CA SER A 273 -0.98 -2.88 17.91
C SER A 273 -1.73 -4.20 17.66
N PHE A 274 -2.38 -4.33 16.52
CA PHE A 274 -3.21 -5.47 16.12
C PHE A 274 -3.03 -5.81 14.66
#